data_b7802368d0e19b8fbc93e0d6d7762093
#
_entry.id   b7802368d0e19b8fbc93e0d6d7762093
#
_cell.length_a   1.000
_cell.length_b   1.000
_cell.length_c   1.000
_cell.angle_alpha   90.00
_cell.angle_beta   90.00
_cell.angle_gamma   90.00
#
_symmetry.space_group_name_H-M   'P 1'
#
loop_
_entity.id
_entity.type
_entity.pdbx_description
1 polymer ?
#
loop_
_entity_poly.entity_id
_entity_poly.type
_entity_poly.pdbx_seq_one_letter_code
_entity_poly.pdbx_strand_id
1 'polypeptide(L)'
;MKKLLLLISLVFLAGCVHSPKQAEIDELEEGKYQISAISEEHWSADFLTGELLKQAEEFCQSQNKKFERLTIKKEDERRFNYSNSTVVFRCNP
;
A
#
# COMPACT_ATOMS: atom_id res chain seq x y z
N MET A 1 15.09 6.01 37.16
CA MET A 1 15.84 5.87 35.92
C MET A 1 15.20 4.91 34.97
N LYS A 2 14.83 3.75 35.43
CA LYS A 2 14.20 2.77 34.52
C LYS A 2 12.85 3.22 33.97
N LYS A 3 12.14 4.04 34.72
CA LYS A 3 10.84 4.54 34.29
C LYS A 3 10.93 5.51 33.13
N LEU A 4 12.04 6.20 33.02
CA LEU A 4 12.22 7.14 31.91
C LEU A 4 12.38 6.43 30.58
N LEU A 5 13.01 5.28 30.60
CA LEU A 5 13.18 4.50 29.37
C LEU A 5 11.87 3.96 28.86
N LEU A 6 10.97 3.58 29.76
CA LEU A 6 9.66 3.10 29.38
C LEU A 6 8.82 4.19 28.74
N LEU A 7 8.91 5.41 29.23
CA LEU A 7 8.18 6.52 28.69
C LEU A 7 8.60 6.84 27.25
N ILE A 8 9.88 6.72 26.99
CA ILE A 8 10.42 6.97 25.66
C ILE A 8 9.88 5.94 24.68
N SER A 9 9.77 4.70 25.09
CA SER A 9 9.22 3.64 24.24
C SER A 9 7.77 3.89 23.86
N LEU A 10 6.98 4.41 24.76
CA LEU A 10 5.58 4.71 24.50
C LEU A 10 5.42 5.83 23.47
N VAL A 11 6.28 6.82 23.53
CA VAL A 11 6.25 7.90 22.56
C VAL A 11 6.54 7.39 21.15
N PHE A 12 7.41 6.43 21.02
CA PHE A 12 7.72 5.84 19.74
C PHE A 12 6.51 5.19 19.10
N LEU A 13 5.73 4.48 19.87
CA LEU A 13 4.55 3.81 19.36
C LEU A 13 3.51 4.79 18.83
N ALA A 14 3.39 5.94 19.46
CA ALA A 14 2.43 6.95 19.02
C ALA A 14 2.78 7.53 17.66
N GLY A 15 4.05 7.52 17.26
CA GLY A 15 4.48 8.07 16.00
C GLY A 15 4.22 7.19 14.80
N CYS A 16 3.84 5.94 14.99
CA CYS A 16 3.68 5.00 13.89
C CYS A 16 2.26 4.92 13.33
N VAL A 17 1.36 5.75 13.78
CA VAL A 17 -0.05 5.58 13.48
C VAL A 17 -0.53 6.51 12.36
N HIS A 18 0.30 6.81 11.42
CA HIS A 18 -0.13 7.76 10.42
C HIS A 18 0.00 7.23 9.03
N SER A 19 -1.01 6.55 8.60
CA SER A 19 -1.07 6.16 7.23
C SER A 19 -2.49 6.38 6.75
N PRO A 20 -2.79 7.55 6.18
CA PRO A 20 -4.16 7.87 5.83
C PRO A 20 -4.73 7.04 4.70
N LYS A 21 -3.90 6.31 3.97
CA LYS A 21 -4.40 5.51 2.87
C LYS A 21 -3.84 4.13 2.96
N GLN A 22 -4.65 3.23 3.46
CA GLN A 22 -4.25 1.87 3.61
C GLN A 22 -4.61 1.07 2.38
N ALA A 23 -3.60 0.76 1.62
CA ALA A 23 -3.74 -0.23 0.57
C ALA A 23 -3.60 -1.61 1.20
N GLU A 24 -4.49 -2.50 0.83
CA GLU A 24 -4.44 -3.87 1.31
C GLU A 24 -3.65 -4.72 0.35
N ILE A 25 -2.72 -5.51 0.89
CA ILE A 25 -1.92 -6.43 0.09
C ILE A 25 -2.32 -7.85 0.47
N ASP A 26 -2.79 -8.61 -0.52
CA ASP A 26 -3.18 -10.00 -0.35
C ASP A 26 -2.29 -10.90 -1.19
N GLU A 27 -1.89 -12.01 -0.64
CA GLU A 27 -1.15 -13.01 -1.40
C GLU A 27 -2.16 -13.92 -2.11
N LEU A 28 -2.05 -14.00 -3.43
CA LEU A 28 -2.94 -14.83 -4.24
C LEU A 28 -2.37 -16.22 -4.43
N GLU A 29 -1.08 -16.28 -4.73
CA GLU A 29 -0.32 -17.50 -4.89
C GLU A 29 1.08 -17.23 -4.40
N GLU A 30 1.90 -18.26 -4.29
CA GLU A 30 3.28 -18.06 -3.87
C GLU A 30 3.98 -17.08 -4.80
N GLY A 31 4.44 -15.97 -4.25
CA GLY A 31 5.14 -14.94 -5.00
C GLY A 31 4.24 -13.99 -5.78
N LYS A 32 2.93 -14.21 -5.76
CA LYS A 32 1.99 -13.38 -6.50
C LYS A 32 1.04 -12.68 -5.53
N TYR A 33 0.90 -11.38 -5.69
CA TYR A 33 0.17 -10.53 -4.74
C TYR A 33 -0.78 -9.59 -5.45
N GLN A 34 -1.73 -9.08 -4.69
CA GLN A 34 -2.65 -8.08 -5.16
C GLN A 34 -2.67 -6.94 -4.15
N ILE A 35 -2.57 -5.71 -4.64
CA ILE A 35 -2.70 -4.53 -3.81
C ILE A 35 -3.83 -3.69 -4.36
N SER A 36 -4.74 -3.26 -3.48
CA SER A 36 -5.90 -2.49 -3.89
C SER A 36 -6.21 -1.39 -2.90
N ALA A 37 -6.85 -0.36 -3.39
CA ALA A 37 -7.26 0.76 -2.55
C ALA A 37 -8.39 1.53 -3.20
N ILE A 38 -9.15 2.25 -2.36
CA ILE A 38 -10.20 3.15 -2.79
C ILE A 38 -9.86 4.52 -2.22
N SER A 39 -9.98 5.54 -3.05
CA SER A 39 -9.76 6.92 -2.61
C SER A 39 -11.05 7.71 -2.76
N GLU A 40 -11.50 8.33 -1.67
CA GLU A 40 -12.67 9.20 -1.69
C GLU A 40 -12.30 10.66 -1.85
N GLU A 41 -11.01 10.94 -2.02
CA GLU A 41 -10.54 12.29 -2.22
C GLU A 41 -10.43 12.60 -3.70
N HIS A 42 -9.80 13.73 -4.02
CA HIS A 42 -9.66 14.19 -5.40
C HIS A 42 -8.62 13.44 -6.22
N TRP A 43 -8.31 12.25 -5.85
CA TRP A 43 -7.32 11.46 -6.55
C TRP A 43 -7.97 10.72 -7.72
N SER A 44 -7.38 10.86 -8.89
CA SER A 44 -7.81 10.06 -10.03
C SER A 44 -7.36 8.61 -9.84
N ALA A 45 -8.00 7.72 -10.61
CA ALA A 45 -7.59 6.32 -10.59
C ALA A 45 -6.17 6.15 -11.08
N ASP A 46 -5.71 6.99 -11.99
CA ASP A 46 -4.33 6.95 -12.47
C ASP A 46 -3.35 7.31 -11.37
N PHE A 47 -3.65 8.36 -10.62
CA PHE A 47 -2.79 8.76 -9.52
C PHE A 47 -2.75 7.69 -8.44
N LEU A 48 -3.91 7.16 -8.10
CA LEU A 48 -4.01 6.10 -7.11
C LEU A 48 -3.21 4.87 -7.55
N THR A 49 -3.32 4.49 -8.82
CA THR A 49 -2.57 3.36 -9.37
C THR A 49 -1.07 3.58 -9.23
N GLY A 50 -0.60 4.79 -9.51
CA GLY A 50 0.82 5.12 -9.35
C GLY A 50 1.30 4.91 -7.93
N GLU A 51 0.48 5.30 -6.94
CA GLU A 51 0.82 5.10 -5.55
C GLU A 51 0.84 3.62 -5.18
N LEU A 52 -0.09 2.84 -5.71
CA LEU A 52 -0.12 1.40 -5.45
C LEU A 52 1.10 0.71 -6.07
N LEU A 53 1.49 1.12 -7.26
CA LEU A 53 2.68 0.57 -7.91
C LEU A 53 3.93 0.83 -7.08
N LYS A 54 4.03 2.02 -6.53
CA LYS A 54 5.16 2.38 -5.68
C LYS A 54 5.19 1.51 -4.42
N GLN A 55 4.05 1.33 -3.79
CA GLN A 55 3.96 0.51 -2.59
C GLN A 55 4.26 -0.96 -2.89
N ALA A 56 3.78 -1.46 -4.02
CA ALA A 56 4.04 -2.83 -4.43
C ALA A 56 5.53 -3.05 -4.68
N GLU A 57 6.17 -2.09 -5.32
CA GLU A 57 7.59 -2.15 -5.58
C GLU A 57 8.39 -2.17 -4.29
N GLU A 58 8.03 -1.30 -3.35
CA GLU A 58 8.68 -1.27 -2.04
C GLU A 58 8.46 -2.58 -1.27
N PHE A 59 7.28 -3.16 -1.42
CA PHE A 59 6.97 -4.43 -0.78
C PHE A 59 7.91 -5.53 -1.26
N CYS A 60 8.11 -5.64 -2.59
CA CYS A 60 9.02 -6.63 -3.14
C CYS A 60 10.46 -6.36 -2.72
N GLN A 61 10.88 -5.09 -2.73
CA GLN A 61 12.22 -4.71 -2.35
C GLN A 61 12.53 -5.04 -0.90
N SER A 62 11.54 -4.92 -0.02
CA SER A 62 11.72 -5.24 1.39
C SER A 62 12.03 -6.72 1.60
N GLN A 63 11.72 -7.55 0.62
CA GLN A 63 12.00 -8.99 0.66
C GLN A 63 13.21 -9.35 -0.20
N ASN A 64 13.94 -8.37 -0.70
CA ASN A 64 15.06 -8.57 -1.63
C ASN A 64 14.62 -9.27 -2.91
N LYS A 65 13.45 -8.91 -3.40
CA LYS A 65 12.89 -9.49 -4.60
C LYS A 65 12.59 -8.41 -5.62
N LYS A 66 12.44 -8.82 -6.86
CA LYS A 66 12.17 -7.91 -7.97
C LYS A 66 10.69 -7.83 -8.24
N PHE A 67 10.21 -6.61 -8.42
CA PHE A 67 8.81 -6.35 -8.72
C PHE A 67 8.52 -6.62 -10.19
N GLU A 68 7.41 -7.30 -10.45
CA GLU A 68 6.89 -7.49 -11.79
C GLU A 68 5.41 -7.18 -11.82
N ARG A 69 5.02 -6.23 -12.63
CA ARG A 69 3.61 -5.85 -12.77
C ARG A 69 2.91 -6.85 -13.69
N LEU A 70 1.77 -7.37 -13.26
CA LEU A 70 1.00 -8.32 -14.05
C LEU A 70 -0.27 -7.70 -14.63
N THR A 71 -1.14 -7.16 -13.77
CA THR A 71 -2.44 -6.64 -14.20
C THR A 71 -2.79 -5.40 -13.40
N ILE A 72 -3.45 -4.44 -14.06
CA ILE A 72 -3.96 -3.25 -13.40
C ILE A 72 -5.44 -3.11 -13.76
N LYS A 73 -6.28 -2.89 -12.74
CA LYS A 73 -7.67 -2.51 -12.91
C LYS A 73 -7.89 -1.20 -12.18
N LYS A 74 -8.46 -0.24 -12.87
CA LYS A 74 -8.70 1.07 -12.26
C LYS A 74 -10.02 1.62 -12.76
N GLU A 75 -10.73 2.32 -11.86
CA GLU A 75 -12.01 2.93 -12.17
C GLU A 75 -12.16 4.27 -11.48
N ASP A 76 -12.71 5.25 -12.20
CA ASP A 76 -13.13 6.52 -11.64
C ASP A 76 -14.65 6.53 -11.63
N GLU A 77 -15.24 6.56 -10.43
CA GLU A 77 -16.69 6.66 -10.28
C GLU A 77 -17.08 8.10 -10.01
N ARG A 78 -17.45 8.78 -11.05
CA ARG A 78 -17.80 10.20 -10.94
C ARG A 78 -19.07 10.45 -10.15
N ARG A 79 -19.97 9.49 -10.14
CA ARG A 79 -21.26 9.63 -9.42
C ARG A 79 -21.04 9.72 -7.91
N PHE A 80 -20.04 9.02 -7.40
CA PHE A 80 -19.83 8.90 -5.96
C PHE A 80 -18.53 9.54 -5.52
N ASN A 81 -17.86 10.24 -6.42
CA ASN A 81 -16.60 10.93 -6.12
C ASN A 81 -15.54 10.02 -5.51
N TYR A 82 -15.42 8.81 -6.03
CA TYR A 82 -14.34 7.95 -5.57
C TYR A 82 -13.65 7.29 -6.75
N SER A 83 -12.43 6.86 -6.50
CA SER A 83 -11.64 6.12 -7.47
C SER A 83 -11.18 4.84 -6.84
N ASN A 84 -11.05 3.78 -7.62
CA ASN A 84 -10.46 2.56 -7.11
C ASN A 84 -9.40 2.04 -8.06
N SER A 85 -8.49 1.27 -7.52
CA SER A 85 -7.42 0.67 -8.30
C SER A 85 -7.00 -0.64 -7.66
N THR A 86 -6.68 -1.61 -8.49
CA THR A 86 -6.18 -2.91 -8.06
C THR A 86 -5.00 -3.27 -8.95
N VAL A 87 -3.88 -3.59 -8.34
CA VAL A 87 -2.67 -3.99 -9.06
C VAL A 87 -2.31 -5.40 -8.66
N VAL A 88 -2.19 -6.28 -9.64
CA VAL A 88 -1.69 -7.64 -9.41
C VAL A 88 -0.23 -7.67 -9.86
N PHE A 89 0.63 -8.15 -8.99
CA PHE A 89 2.05 -8.12 -9.25
C PHE A 89 2.73 -9.37 -8.69
N ARG A 90 3.96 -9.56 -9.10
CA ARG A 90 4.77 -10.67 -8.63
C ARG A 90 6.09 -10.16 -8.07
N CYS A 91 6.53 -10.77 -6.99
CA CYS A 91 7.87 -10.54 -6.45
C CYS A 91 8.73 -11.73 -6.84
N ASN A 92 9.71 -11.48 -7.71
CA ASN A 92 10.59 -12.53 -8.23
C ASN A 92 11.89 -12.57 -7.44
N PRO A 93 12.45 -13.77 -7.22
CA PRO A 93 13.71 -13.91 -6.49
C PRO A 93 14.89 -13.31 -7.22
#